data_9c8e4a605d1eb4246d97fd6bd09c7038
#
_entry.id   9c8e4a605d1eb4246d97fd6bd09c7038
#
_cell.length_a   1.000
_cell.length_b   1.000
_cell.length_c   1.000
_cell.angle_alpha   90.00
_cell.angle_beta   90.00
_cell.angle_gamma   90.00
#
_symmetry.space_group_name_H-M   'P 1'
#
loop_
_entity.id
_entity.type
_entity.pdbx_description
1 polymer ?
#
loop_
_entity_poly.entity_id
_entity_poly.type
_entity_poly.pdbx_seq_one_letter_code
_entity_poly.pdbx_strand_id
1 'polypeptide(L)'
;MPKPSATTPFHLIYGGDPYLNEQTVRDLRHQAQRKHPDAETIELDATNADHYAFDEAVSPSLLSERSIVIVSNLQNADDKLGETMVAYCKQAVNNPAEASIVICQHEGGIKGKRLIDQLTKAGAVKETVADLKKAEAKLNFTIQCFERRNRRIEPMAAQQLVAVLGDKTGELAAMAGQLCFDFDDNPIT
;
A
#
# COMPACT_ATOMS: atom_id res chain seq x y z
N MET A 1 5.75 -13.48 5.41
CA MET A 1 4.39 -12.96 5.64
C MET A 1 3.51 -13.45 4.51
N PRO A 2 2.29 -13.92 4.74
CA PRO A 2 1.38 -14.28 3.67
C PRO A 2 1.07 -13.01 2.87
N LYS A 3 1.27 -13.06 1.55
CA LYS A 3 0.84 -11.97 0.65
C LYS A 3 -0.67 -11.81 0.81
N PRO A 4 -1.20 -10.58 0.98
CA PRO A 4 -2.63 -10.35 1.02
C PRO A 4 -3.25 -10.94 -0.25
N SER A 5 -4.24 -11.78 -0.07
CA SER A 5 -4.95 -12.38 -1.19
C SER A 5 -5.88 -11.29 -1.74
N ALA A 6 -5.68 -10.91 -3.00
CA ALA A 6 -6.52 -9.92 -3.70
C ALA A 6 -7.98 -10.39 -3.92
N THR A 7 -8.48 -11.28 -3.10
CA THR A 7 -9.87 -11.74 -3.04
C THR A 7 -10.70 -10.95 -2.04
N THR A 8 -10.07 -10.21 -1.14
CA THR A 8 -10.80 -9.37 -0.17
C THR A 8 -11.03 -8.00 -0.78
N PRO A 9 -12.26 -7.49 -0.80
CA PRO A 9 -12.57 -6.23 -1.49
C PRO A 9 -12.11 -4.98 -0.74
N PHE A 10 -11.69 -5.09 0.53
CA PHE A 10 -11.29 -3.93 1.33
C PHE A 10 -9.95 -4.15 2.01
N HIS A 11 -8.94 -3.35 1.60
CA HIS A 11 -7.58 -3.36 2.13
C HIS A 11 -7.28 -2.08 2.90
N LEU A 12 -6.53 -2.23 3.99
CA LEU A 12 -6.14 -1.15 4.86
C LEU A 12 -4.63 -1.21 5.09
N ILE A 13 -3.88 -0.32 4.44
CA ILE A 13 -2.43 -0.21 4.56
C ILE A 13 -2.10 0.79 5.65
N TYR A 14 -1.39 0.34 6.67
CA TYR A 14 -1.21 1.11 7.90
C TYR A 14 0.25 1.32 8.26
N GLY A 15 0.63 2.59 8.38
CA GLY A 15 1.90 3.03 8.96
C GLY A 15 3.14 2.64 8.17
N GLY A 16 4.25 2.55 8.89
CA GLY A 16 5.54 2.15 8.37
C GLY A 16 6.29 3.25 7.63
N ASP A 17 7.26 2.82 6.85
CA ASP A 17 8.01 3.71 5.97
C ASP A 17 7.12 4.19 4.81
N PRO A 18 7.11 5.50 4.48
CA PRO A 18 6.23 6.06 3.45
C PRO A 18 6.43 5.42 2.07
N TYR A 19 7.66 5.16 1.66
CA TYR A 19 7.96 4.51 0.38
C TYR A 19 7.40 3.08 0.33
N LEU A 20 7.58 2.30 1.40
CA LEU A 20 7.03 0.94 1.48
C LEU A 20 5.50 0.95 1.52
N ASN A 21 4.91 1.93 2.18
CA ASN A 21 3.46 2.09 2.24
C ASN A 21 2.91 2.35 0.82
N GLU A 22 3.47 3.32 0.09
CA GLU A 22 3.10 3.59 -1.31
C GLU A 22 3.34 2.39 -2.23
N GLN A 23 4.46 1.67 -2.04
CA GLN A 23 4.76 0.47 -2.82
C GLN A 23 3.71 -0.61 -2.59
N THR A 24 3.27 -0.82 -1.35
CA THR A 24 2.23 -1.79 -1.01
C THR A 24 0.90 -1.43 -1.68
N VAL A 25 0.50 -0.16 -1.64
CA VAL A 25 -0.70 0.32 -2.34
C VAL A 25 -0.60 0.07 -3.85
N ARG A 26 0.55 0.40 -4.46
CA ARG A 26 0.80 0.19 -5.88
C ARG A 26 0.73 -1.29 -6.27
N ASP A 27 1.31 -2.16 -5.46
CA ASP A 27 1.30 -3.61 -5.70
C ASP A 27 -0.13 -4.18 -5.62
N LEU A 28 -0.92 -3.76 -4.64
CA LEU A 28 -2.33 -4.14 -4.51
C LEU A 28 -3.16 -3.63 -5.69
N ARG A 29 -2.97 -2.37 -6.11
CA ARG A 29 -3.62 -1.81 -7.29
C ARG A 29 -3.32 -2.64 -8.53
N HIS A 30 -2.05 -2.97 -8.79
CA HIS A 30 -1.66 -3.79 -9.93
C HIS A 30 -2.24 -5.22 -9.86
N GLN A 31 -2.35 -5.79 -8.67
CA GLN A 31 -2.98 -7.09 -8.49
C GLN A 31 -4.49 -7.03 -8.78
N ALA A 32 -5.16 -5.99 -8.30
CA ALA A 32 -6.58 -5.75 -8.56
C ALA A 32 -6.83 -5.52 -10.06
N GLN A 33 -6.02 -4.67 -10.71
CA GLN A 33 -6.12 -4.38 -12.14
C GLN A 33 -5.93 -5.61 -13.03
N ARG A 34 -4.99 -6.51 -12.66
CA ARG A 34 -4.80 -7.78 -13.41
C ARG A 34 -6.00 -8.72 -13.29
N LYS A 35 -6.71 -8.70 -12.17
CA LYS A 35 -7.91 -9.53 -11.96
C LYS A 35 -9.15 -8.93 -12.61
N HIS A 36 -9.22 -7.61 -12.67
CA HIS A 36 -10.33 -6.84 -13.18
C HIS A 36 -9.79 -5.79 -14.16
N PRO A 37 -9.41 -6.20 -15.40
CA PRO A 37 -8.78 -5.31 -16.38
C PRO A 37 -9.69 -4.14 -16.79
N ASP A 38 -10.99 -4.35 -16.76
CA ASP A 38 -12.01 -3.35 -17.14
C ASP A 38 -12.42 -2.43 -15.97
N ALA A 39 -11.87 -2.67 -14.75
CA ALA A 39 -12.18 -1.83 -13.60
C ALA A 39 -11.52 -0.45 -13.73
N GLU A 40 -12.30 0.60 -13.53
CA GLU A 40 -11.80 1.97 -13.43
C GLU A 40 -11.03 2.15 -12.13
N THR A 41 -9.91 2.89 -12.19
CA THR A 41 -9.16 3.27 -10.97
C THR A 41 -9.51 4.70 -10.59
N ILE A 42 -10.04 4.88 -9.38
CA ILE A 42 -10.44 6.18 -8.82
C ILE A 42 -9.59 6.46 -7.58
N GLU A 43 -9.00 7.65 -7.53
CA GLU A 43 -8.16 8.09 -6.40
C GLU A 43 -8.89 9.19 -5.63
N LEU A 44 -9.03 8.99 -4.33
CA LEU A 44 -9.63 9.92 -3.38
C LEU A 44 -8.62 10.29 -2.31
N ASP A 45 -8.58 11.56 -1.93
CA ASP A 45 -7.86 12.01 -0.73
C ASP A 45 -8.88 12.27 0.39
N ALA A 46 -8.82 11.48 1.46
CA ALA A 46 -9.73 11.59 2.59
C ALA A 46 -9.65 12.96 3.32
N THR A 47 -8.65 13.78 3.01
CA THR A 47 -8.57 15.16 3.50
C THR A 47 -9.64 16.06 2.88
N ASN A 48 -10.03 15.79 1.62
CA ASN A 48 -10.92 16.64 0.82
C ASN A 48 -12.16 15.91 0.31
N ALA A 49 -12.13 14.56 0.29
CA ALA A 49 -13.24 13.74 -0.16
C ALA A 49 -14.33 13.68 0.92
N ASP A 50 -15.58 13.79 0.50
CA ASP A 50 -16.73 13.56 1.34
C ASP A 50 -17.33 12.15 1.12
N HIS A 51 -18.36 11.83 1.89
CA HIS A 51 -19.04 10.54 1.78
C HIS A 51 -19.75 10.33 0.43
N TYR A 52 -20.21 11.39 -0.25
CA TYR A 52 -20.83 11.28 -1.57
C TYR A 52 -19.82 10.90 -2.64
N ALA A 53 -18.63 11.51 -2.61
CA ALA A 53 -17.55 11.17 -3.53
C ALA A 53 -17.11 9.71 -3.37
N PHE A 54 -17.12 9.19 -2.13
CA PHE A 54 -16.81 7.79 -1.87
C PHE A 54 -17.93 6.87 -2.38
N ASP A 55 -19.21 7.17 -2.10
CA ASP A 55 -20.35 6.38 -2.57
C ASP A 55 -20.40 6.32 -4.11
N GLU A 56 -20.10 7.43 -4.78
CA GLU A 56 -19.99 7.48 -6.23
C GLU A 56 -18.84 6.60 -6.75
N ALA A 57 -17.66 6.70 -6.12
CA ALA A 57 -16.48 5.94 -6.51
C ALA A 57 -16.63 4.42 -6.40
N VAL A 58 -17.38 3.95 -5.40
CA VAL A 58 -17.60 2.50 -5.21
C VAL A 58 -18.80 1.95 -5.95
N SER A 59 -19.64 2.82 -6.50
CA SER A 59 -20.84 2.45 -7.25
C SER A 59 -20.50 2.00 -8.68
N PRO A 60 -21.29 1.06 -9.26
CA PRO A 60 -21.14 0.73 -10.68
C PRO A 60 -21.36 1.94 -11.58
N SER A 61 -20.52 2.08 -12.63
CA SER A 61 -20.67 3.12 -13.65
C SER A 61 -21.19 2.53 -14.96
N LEU A 62 -21.50 3.42 -15.92
CA LEU A 62 -21.90 2.97 -17.26
C LEU A 62 -20.76 2.26 -18.01
N LEU A 63 -19.52 2.46 -17.60
CA LEU A 63 -18.31 1.95 -18.26
C LEU A 63 -17.72 0.74 -17.55
N SER A 64 -18.02 0.55 -16.24
CA SER A 64 -17.45 -0.51 -15.43
C SER A 64 -18.42 -0.95 -14.34
N GLU A 65 -18.58 -2.27 -14.18
CA GLU A 65 -19.40 -2.85 -13.12
C GLU A 65 -18.78 -2.70 -11.73
N ARG A 66 -17.46 -2.42 -11.67
CA ARG A 66 -16.72 -2.20 -10.41
C ARG A 66 -15.54 -1.26 -10.63
N SER A 67 -15.10 -0.66 -9.54
CA SER A 67 -13.96 0.24 -9.52
C SER A 67 -12.87 -0.28 -8.58
N ILE A 68 -11.64 0.22 -8.78
CA ILE A 68 -10.52 0.11 -7.83
C ILE A 68 -10.36 1.48 -7.22
N VAL A 69 -10.81 1.65 -5.98
CA VAL A 69 -10.81 2.93 -5.27
C VAL A 69 -9.63 2.99 -4.32
N ILE A 70 -8.75 3.97 -4.52
CA ILE A 70 -7.60 4.21 -3.65
C ILE A 70 -7.93 5.43 -2.78
N VAL A 71 -7.93 5.24 -1.46
CA VAL A 71 -8.21 6.32 -0.50
C VAL A 71 -6.92 6.63 0.25
N SER A 72 -6.30 7.75 -0.06
CA SER A 72 -5.12 8.26 0.65
C SER A 72 -5.51 9.09 1.88
N ASN A 73 -4.53 9.32 2.78
CA ASN A 73 -4.69 10.15 3.97
C ASN A 73 -5.88 9.79 4.87
N LEU A 74 -6.16 8.48 5.00
CA LEU A 74 -7.32 7.99 5.75
C LEU A 74 -7.42 8.55 7.19
N GLN A 75 -6.29 8.95 7.80
CA GLN A 75 -6.25 9.59 9.11
C GLN A 75 -6.99 10.95 9.16
N ASN A 76 -7.28 11.53 8.00
CA ASN A 76 -7.97 12.82 7.87
C ASN A 76 -9.46 12.68 7.52
N ALA A 77 -9.96 11.45 7.33
CA ALA A 77 -11.37 11.21 7.05
C ALA A 77 -12.27 11.79 8.15
N ASP A 78 -13.32 12.47 7.73
CA ASP A 78 -14.35 12.94 8.65
C ASP A 78 -15.26 11.78 9.13
N ASP A 79 -16.11 12.04 10.12
CA ASP A 79 -16.96 11.02 10.72
C ASP A 79 -17.96 10.42 9.70
N LYS A 80 -18.52 11.23 8.80
CA LYS A 80 -19.50 10.78 7.80
C LYS A 80 -18.86 9.88 6.74
N LEU A 81 -17.70 10.29 6.22
CA LEU A 81 -16.92 9.46 5.30
C LEU A 81 -16.53 8.14 5.98
N GLY A 82 -16.06 8.20 7.23
CA GLY A 82 -15.71 7.01 8.01
C GLY A 82 -16.88 6.05 8.20
N GLU A 83 -18.07 6.55 8.55
CA GLU A 83 -19.30 5.75 8.70
C GLU A 83 -19.71 5.07 7.38
N THR A 84 -19.68 5.82 6.28
CA THR A 84 -19.98 5.29 4.95
C THR A 84 -18.99 4.20 4.52
N MET A 85 -17.70 4.42 4.74
CA MET A 85 -16.66 3.41 4.45
C MET A 85 -16.84 2.14 5.27
N VAL A 86 -17.21 2.25 6.56
CA VAL A 86 -17.48 1.09 7.42
C VAL A 86 -18.72 0.33 6.96
N ALA A 87 -19.79 1.03 6.58
CA ALA A 87 -21.01 0.41 6.03
C ALA A 87 -20.70 -0.33 4.73
N TYR A 88 -20.00 0.31 3.81
CA TYR A 88 -19.56 -0.30 2.55
C TYR A 88 -18.67 -1.53 2.79
N CYS A 89 -17.67 -1.43 3.68
CA CYS A 89 -16.78 -2.55 4.01
C CYS A 89 -17.55 -3.80 4.43
N LYS A 90 -18.56 -3.66 5.31
CA LYS A 90 -19.43 -4.77 5.73
C LYS A 90 -20.19 -5.39 4.56
N GLN A 91 -20.75 -4.57 3.68
CA GLN A 91 -21.48 -5.03 2.50
C GLN A 91 -20.53 -5.74 1.53
N ALA A 92 -19.39 -5.15 1.23
CA ALA A 92 -18.40 -5.66 0.29
C ALA A 92 -17.79 -7.01 0.74
N VAL A 93 -17.55 -7.19 2.03
CA VAL A 93 -17.06 -8.46 2.59
C VAL A 93 -18.10 -9.56 2.49
N ASN A 94 -19.40 -9.22 2.60
CA ASN A 94 -20.48 -10.19 2.45
C ASN A 94 -20.76 -10.57 0.98
N ASN A 95 -20.52 -9.62 0.04
CA ASN A 95 -20.72 -9.83 -1.40
C ASN A 95 -19.47 -9.48 -2.21
N PRO A 96 -18.34 -10.19 -2.02
CA PRO A 96 -17.06 -9.80 -2.64
C PRO A 96 -17.04 -9.92 -4.16
N ALA A 97 -17.94 -10.71 -4.75
CA ALA A 97 -18.00 -10.89 -6.20
C ALA A 97 -18.51 -9.64 -6.94
N GLU A 98 -19.33 -8.83 -6.30
CA GLU A 98 -19.96 -7.64 -6.89
C GLU A 98 -19.31 -6.32 -6.40
N ALA A 99 -18.50 -6.41 -5.36
CA ALA A 99 -17.93 -5.23 -4.71
C ALA A 99 -16.79 -4.61 -5.52
N SER A 100 -16.72 -3.29 -5.53
CA SER A 100 -15.53 -2.53 -5.90
C SER A 100 -14.42 -2.77 -4.88
N ILE A 101 -13.16 -2.73 -5.35
CA ILE A 101 -11.99 -2.98 -4.49
C ILE A 101 -11.55 -1.66 -3.90
N VAL A 102 -11.48 -1.58 -2.57
CA VAL A 102 -11.03 -0.37 -1.85
C VAL A 102 -9.68 -0.62 -1.20
N ILE A 103 -8.73 0.27 -1.46
CA ILE A 103 -7.38 0.24 -0.89
C ILE A 103 -7.18 1.55 -0.13
N CYS A 104 -7.20 1.48 1.19
CA CYS A 104 -7.03 2.64 2.06
C CYS A 104 -5.58 2.75 2.53
N GLN A 105 -5.03 3.95 2.46
CA GLN A 105 -3.69 4.29 2.93
C GLN A 105 -3.77 5.16 4.17
N HIS A 106 -3.09 4.75 5.23
CA HIS A 106 -2.99 5.47 6.50
C HIS A 106 -1.52 5.57 6.91
N GLU A 107 -1.02 6.76 7.19
CA GLU A 107 0.40 6.99 7.54
C GLU A 107 0.84 6.45 8.90
N GLY A 108 -0.10 5.97 9.72
CA GLY A 108 0.17 5.47 11.07
C GLY A 108 -0.13 6.49 12.16
N GLY A 109 0.18 6.14 13.41
CA GLY A 109 -0.06 6.99 14.57
C GLY A 109 -1.46 6.86 15.17
N ILE A 110 -1.85 7.87 15.96
CA ILE A 110 -3.07 7.81 16.78
C ILE A 110 -4.28 8.40 16.04
N LYS A 111 -4.05 9.38 15.15
CA LYS A 111 -5.12 10.06 14.40
C LYS A 111 -5.85 9.04 13.53
N GLY A 112 -7.17 9.04 13.54
CA GLY A 112 -7.98 8.10 12.75
C GLY A 112 -8.01 6.66 13.26
N LYS A 113 -7.36 6.32 14.38
CA LYS A 113 -7.28 4.94 14.90
C LYS A 113 -8.65 4.30 15.13
N ARG A 114 -9.64 5.08 15.56
CA ARG A 114 -11.03 4.61 15.73
C ARG A 114 -11.58 4.04 14.43
N LEU A 115 -11.38 4.75 13.30
CA LEU A 115 -11.83 4.30 11.98
C LEU A 115 -11.09 3.03 11.55
N ILE A 116 -9.78 2.96 11.78
CA ILE A 116 -8.99 1.74 11.53
C ILE A 116 -9.57 0.53 12.25
N ASP A 117 -9.87 0.68 13.55
CA ASP A 117 -10.42 -0.40 14.37
C ASP A 117 -11.84 -0.80 13.90
N GLN A 118 -12.65 0.17 13.48
CA GLN A 118 -13.99 -0.08 12.94
C GLN A 118 -13.93 -0.81 11.60
N LEU A 119 -13.08 -0.39 10.67
CA LEU A 119 -12.88 -1.04 9.37
C LEU A 119 -12.34 -2.47 9.53
N THR A 120 -11.38 -2.66 10.44
CA THR A 120 -10.84 -4.00 10.74
C THR A 120 -11.93 -4.92 11.30
N LYS A 121 -12.78 -4.43 12.20
CA LYS A 121 -13.94 -5.18 12.73
C LYS A 121 -15.00 -5.44 11.66
N ALA A 122 -15.12 -4.56 10.68
CA ALA A 122 -16.04 -4.73 9.54
C ALA A 122 -15.54 -5.76 8.52
N GLY A 123 -14.28 -6.23 8.64
CA GLY A 123 -13.70 -7.27 7.79
C GLY A 123 -12.64 -6.77 6.80
N ALA A 124 -12.20 -5.52 6.91
CA ALA A 124 -11.07 -5.03 6.14
C ALA A 124 -9.79 -5.80 6.47
N VAL A 125 -9.01 -6.16 5.45
CA VAL A 125 -7.69 -6.77 5.63
C VAL A 125 -6.67 -5.69 5.93
N LYS A 126 -6.20 -5.66 7.17
CA LYS A 126 -5.17 -4.72 7.60
C LYS A 126 -3.78 -5.29 7.36
N GLU A 127 -2.95 -4.56 6.62
CA GLU A 127 -1.54 -4.78 6.45
C GLU A 127 -0.75 -3.67 7.13
N THR A 128 0.11 -4.05 8.10
CA THR A 128 1.01 -3.10 8.75
C THR A 128 2.34 -3.11 8.02
N VAL A 129 2.75 -1.94 7.54
CA VAL A 129 3.99 -1.76 6.80
C VAL A 129 5.18 -1.66 7.75
N ALA A 130 6.33 -2.17 7.34
CA ALA A 130 7.55 -2.13 8.14
C ALA A 130 8.05 -0.68 8.33
N ASP A 131 8.53 -0.40 9.53
CA ASP A 131 9.22 0.86 9.85
C ASP A 131 10.73 0.67 9.62
N LEU A 132 11.33 1.58 8.84
CA LEU A 132 12.76 1.56 8.52
C LEU A 132 13.59 2.56 9.33
N LYS A 133 13.13 2.99 10.52
CA LYS A 133 13.87 3.92 11.38
C LYS A 133 15.18 3.35 11.94
N LYS A 134 15.23 2.02 12.18
CA LYS A 134 16.42 1.36 12.73
C LYS A 134 17.42 1.05 11.62
N ALA A 135 18.71 1.24 11.89
CA ALA A 135 19.80 0.94 10.96
C ALA A 135 19.77 -0.52 10.46
N GLU A 136 19.47 -1.47 11.33
CA GLU A 136 19.33 -2.87 10.96
C GLU A 136 18.17 -3.11 9.97
N ALA A 137 17.03 -2.44 10.18
CA ALA A 137 15.89 -2.54 9.27
C ALA A 137 16.22 -1.95 7.89
N LYS A 138 16.94 -0.83 7.84
CA LYS A 138 17.43 -0.22 6.59
C LYS A 138 18.41 -1.15 5.86
N LEU A 139 19.34 -1.76 6.58
CA LEU A 139 20.30 -2.70 6.01
C LEU A 139 19.60 -3.93 5.43
N ASN A 140 18.68 -4.53 6.18
CA ASN A 140 17.88 -5.66 5.71
C ASN A 140 17.05 -5.30 4.49
N PHE A 141 16.43 -4.13 4.47
CA PHE A 141 15.71 -3.62 3.31
C PHE A 141 16.64 -3.48 2.08
N THR A 142 17.83 -2.90 2.27
CA THR A 142 18.84 -2.76 1.22
C THR A 142 19.19 -4.12 0.61
N ILE A 143 19.54 -5.09 1.43
CA ILE A 143 19.86 -6.46 0.99
C ILE A 143 18.68 -7.05 0.19
N GLN A 144 17.47 -6.92 0.70
CA GLN A 144 16.25 -7.39 0.00
C GLN A 144 16.04 -6.73 -1.36
N CYS A 145 16.45 -5.46 -1.55
CA CYS A 145 16.36 -4.80 -2.85
C CYS A 145 17.22 -5.49 -3.93
N PHE A 146 18.36 -6.03 -3.56
CA PHE A 146 19.23 -6.82 -4.44
C PHE A 146 18.70 -8.25 -4.63
N GLU A 147 18.30 -8.92 -3.54
CA GLU A 147 17.77 -10.29 -3.58
C GLU A 147 16.54 -10.42 -4.48
N ARG A 148 15.62 -9.44 -4.45
CA ARG A 148 14.44 -9.39 -5.34
C ARG A 148 14.81 -9.35 -6.83
N ARG A 149 16.04 -8.97 -7.15
CA ARG A 149 16.61 -8.93 -8.51
C ARG A 149 17.55 -10.11 -8.80
N ASN A 150 17.55 -11.12 -7.89
CA ASN A 150 18.45 -12.27 -7.94
C ASN A 150 19.94 -11.86 -7.90
N ARG A 151 20.25 -10.77 -7.22
CA ARG A 151 21.60 -10.25 -7.02
C ARG A 151 21.96 -10.26 -5.55
N ARG A 152 23.27 -10.23 -5.29
CA ARG A 152 23.82 -10.08 -3.95
C ARG A 152 24.61 -8.79 -3.86
N ILE A 153 24.72 -8.26 -2.65
CA ILE A 153 25.58 -7.13 -2.32
C ILE A 153 26.47 -7.51 -1.15
N GLU A 154 27.73 -7.08 -1.16
CA GLU A 154 28.60 -7.28 -0.02
C GLU A 154 28.14 -6.48 1.21
N PRO A 155 28.32 -7.02 2.43
CA PRO A 155 27.86 -6.33 3.65
C PRO A 155 28.42 -4.92 3.81
N MET A 156 29.69 -4.69 3.46
CA MET A 156 30.32 -3.37 3.53
C MET A 156 29.69 -2.40 2.53
N ALA A 157 29.44 -2.82 1.29
CA ALA A 157 28.80 -1.99 0.28
C ALA A 157 27.35 -1.65 0.68
N ALA A 158 26.61 -2.63 1.23
CA ALA A 158 25.25 -2.39 1.75
C ALA A 158 25.25 -1.37 2.90
N GLN A 159 26.22 -1.45 3.81
CA GLN A 159 26.37 -0.46 4.90
C GLN A 159 26.69 0.94 4.38
N GLN A 160 27.54 1.05 3.36
CA GLN A 160 27.85 2.34 2.72
C GLN A 160 26.63 2.95 2.06
N LEU A 161 25.82 2.18 1.34
CA LEU A 161 24.56 2.64 0.76
C LEU A 161 23.59 3.15 1.84
N VAL A 162 23.45 2.43 2.93
CA VAL A 162 22.62 2.85 4.06
C VAL A 162 23.17 4.12 4.73
N ALA A 163 24.48 4.26 4.86
CA ALA A 163 25.10 5.45 5.44
C ALA A 163 24.81 6.71 4.59
N VAL A 164 24.75 6.56 3.26
CA VAL A 164 24.57 7.71 2.34
C VAL A 164 23.09 8.00 2.07
N LEU A 165 22.27 6.95 1.87
CA LEU A 165 20.89 7.07 1.38
C LEU A 165 19.83 6.54 2.36
N GLY A 166 20.24 6.05 3.53
CA GLY A 166 19.33 5.32 4.43
C GLY A 166 18.13 6.12 4.95
N ASP A 167 18.17 7.45 4.90
CA ASP A 167 17.02 8.29 5.26
C ASP A 167 16.06 8.55 4.08
N LYS A 168 16.44 8.11 2.89
CA LYS A 168 15.68 8.28 1.64
C LYS A 168 15.41 6.91 1.02
N THR A 169 14.49 6.17 1.60
CA THR A 169 14.19 4.78 1.24
C THR A 169 13.93 4.58 -0.26
N GLY A 170 13.23 5.52 -0.90
CA GLY A 170 12.97 5.48 -2.34
C GLY A 170 14.23 5.63 -3.18
N GLU A 171 15.13 6.55 -2.81
CA GLU A 171 16.43 6.73 -3.50
C GLU A 171 17.34 5.50 -3.29
N LEU A 172 17.34 4.93 -2.09
CA LEU A 172 18.06 3.71 -1.77
C LEU A 172 17.59 2.53 -2.64
N ALA A 173 16.28 2.36 -2.78
CA ALA A 173 15.70 1.32 -3.63
C ALA A 173 16.01 1.52 -5.13
N ALA A 174 15.97 2.76 -5.60
CA ALA A 174 16.31 3.14 -6.97
C ALA A 174 17.79 2.89 -7.25
N MET A 175 18.68 3.30 -6.35
CA MET A 175 20.12 3.07 -6.46
C MET A 175 20.47 1.58 -6.50
N ALA A 176 19.84 0.77 -5.64
CA ALA A 176 20.00 -0.68 -5.68
C ALA A 176 19.57 -1.27 -7.04
N GLY A 177 18.49 -0.73 -7.63
CA GLY A 177 18.05 -1.11 -8.97
C GLY A 177 19.06 -0.75 -10.04
N GLN A 178 19.62 0.44 -9.99
CA GLN A 178 20.61 0.94 -10.94
C GLN A 178 21.91 0.12 -10.85
N LEU A 179 22.42 -0.11 -9.65
CA LEU A 179 23.63 -0.93 -9.46
C LEU A 179 23.45 -2.34 -10.01
N CYS A 180 22.27 -2.95 -9.85
CA CYS A 180 21.98 -4.25 -10.43
C CYS A 180 21.96 -4.24 -11.98
N PHE A 181 21.65 -3.10 -12.58
CA PHE A 181 21.63 -2.93 -14.03
C PHE A 181 23.02 -2.63 -14.61
N ASP A 182 23.77 -1.76 -13.92
CA ASP A 182 25.05 -1.24 -14.41
C ASP A 182 26.22 -2.22 -14.21
N PHE A 183 26.14 -3.11 -13.24
CA PHE A 183 27.22 -4.03 -12.89
C PHE A 183 26.78 -5.49 -13.02
N ASP A 184 27.62 -6.29 -13.69
CA ASP A 184 27.40 -7.73 -13.87
C ASP A 184 27.96 -8.56 -12.71
N ASP A 185 28.80 -7.98 -11.85
CA ASP A 185 29.39 -8.66 -10.71
C ASP A 185 28.34 -9.15 -9.70
N ASN A 186 28.56 -10.34 -9.14
CA ASN A 186 27.71 -10.90 -8.12
C ASN A 186 28.55 -11.69 -7.08
N PRO A 187 28.79 -11.17 -5.90
CA PRO A 187 28.15 -9.99 -5.27
C PRO A 187 28.64 -8.64 -5.83
N ILE A 188 27.78 -7.62 -5.74
CA ILE A 188 28.14 -6.22 -5.96
C ILE A 188 28.96 -5.75 -4.76
N THR A 189 30.11 -5.12 -5.02
CA THR A 189 31.09 -4.67 -4.01
C THR A 189 31.08 -3.16 -3.83
#